data_188b370f471f47f92f599795bc0cb2df
#
_entry.id   188b370f471f47f92f599795bc0cb2df
#
_cell.length_a   1.000
_cell.length_b   1.000
_cell.length_c   1.000
_cell.angle_alpha   90.00
_cell.angle_beta   90.00
_cell.angle_gamma   90.00
#
_symmetry.space_group_name_H-M   'P 1'
#
loop_
_entity.id
_entity.type
_entity.pdbx_description
1 polymer ?
#
loop_
_entity_poly.entity_id
_entity_poly.type
_entity_poly.pdbx_seq_one_letter_code
_entity_poly.pdbx_strand_id
1 'polypeptide(L)'
;LIKQRTLKNVIRATGVGLHTGEKVYLTLRPAVPDTGIVFRRVDLDEPVEIPAIPENVGDTTLSTTLIKDGVRISTVEHLLSALAGLGIDNAYIDLNAAEVPIMDGSAGPFVFLIQSAGIEEQNAPKRFIRIKRTVRVEDGDKWVKFEPFDGFKVGFTIEFDHPAFKEAHQTAEVDFSTTSFVKEISRARTFGFMNQIETLRSNNLALGGSLDNAVVLDDYRILNEDGLRYVDEFVKHKILDSIGDLYLLGRSLIGAFSGHKSGHALNNRLLRTLLADEKAWELVTFEDEKKAPISFMQPVQAS
;
A
#
# COMPACT_ATOMS: atom_id res chain seq x y z
N LEU A 1 -20.46 17.07 4.80
CA LEU A 1 -19.00 17.16 4.90
C LEU A 1 -18.40 15.77 4.98
N ILE A 2 -17.49 15.44 4.06
CA ILE A 2 -16.68 14.24 4.20
C ILE A 2 -15.63 14.49 5.26
N LYS A 3 -15.64 13.64 6.29
CA LYS A 3 -14.79 13.76 7.47
C LYS A 3 -13.57 12.85 7.40
N GLN A 4 -12.51 13.25 8.11
CA GLN A 4 -11.37 12.40 8.37
C GLN A 4 -11.79 11.15 9.17
N ARG A 5 -11.04 10.08 9.03
CA ARG A 5 -11.28 8.79 9.69
C ARG A 5 -10.05 8.31 10.44
N THR A 6 -10.30 7.68 11.58
CA THR A 6 -9.33 6.96 12.38
C THR A 6 -9.90 5.60 12.80
N LEU A 7 -9.14 4.83 13.55
CA LEU A 7 -9.61 3.59 14.16
C LEU A 7 -10.46 3.91 15.40
N LYS A 8 -11.52 3.14 15.62
CA LYS A 8 -12.33 3.24 16.81
C LYS A 8 -11.65 2.66 18.06
N ASN A 9 -10.94 1.54 17.88
CA ASN A 9 -10.29 0.80 18.96
C ASN A 9 -8.85 0.46 18.57
N VAL A 10 -8.05 0.14 19.58
CA VAL A 10 -6.71 -0.45 19.39
C VAL A 10 -6.87 -1.89 18.94
N ILE A 11 -6.06 -2.31 17.97
CA ILE A 11 -6.01 -3.71 17.50
C ILE A 11 -4.56 -4.17 17.40
N ARG A 12 -4.32 -5.44 17.72
CA ARG A 12 -3.00 -6.05 17.69
C ARG A 12 -2.97 -7.27 16.81
N ALA A 13 -1.83 -7.50 16.19
CA ALA A 13 -1.55 -8.71 15.43
C ALA A 13 -0.08 -9.12 15.61
N THR A 14 0.20 -10.37 15.31
CA THR A 14 1.54 -10.94 15.30
C THR A 14 1.78 -11.61 13.96
N GLY A 15 2.97 -11.42 13.41
CA GLY A 15 3.39 -12.08 12.19
C GLY A 15 4.90 -12.17 12.10
N VAL A 16 5.42 -12.43 10.91
CA VAL A 16 6.86 -12.49 10.63
C VAL A 16 7.24 -11.47 9.58
N GLY A 17 8.44 -10.93 9.67
CA GLY A 17 9.02 -10.11 8.62
C GLY A 17 9.37 -10.96 7.41
N LEU A 18 9.02 -10.50 6.21
CA LEU A 18 9.33 -11.23 4.97
C LEU A 18 10.84 -11.41 4.77
N HIS A 19 11.63 -10.37 5.02
CA HIS A 19 13.07 -10.39 4.79
C HIS A 19 13.86 -10.88 6.00
N THR A 20 13.50 -10.42 7.20
CA THR A 20 14.22 -10.79 8.42
C THR A 20 13.86 -12.17 8.94
N GLY A 21 12.64 -12.65 8.71
CA GLY A 21 12.10 -13.86 9.33
C GLY A 21 11.80 -13.71 10.83
N GLU A 22 11.98 -12.51 11.38
CA GLU A 22 11.75 -12.23 12.80
C GLU A 22 10.27 -12.09 13.13
N LYS A 23 9.90 -12.47 14.34
CA LYS A 23 8.55 -12.27 14.88
C LYS A 23 8.31 -10.77 15.11
N VAL A 24 7.18 -10.26 14.60
CA VAL A 24 6.80 -8.86 14.70
C VAL A 24 5.46 -8.74 15.41
N TYR A 25 5.42 -7.86 16.42
CA TYR A 25 4.18 -7.42 17.07
C TYR A 25 3.78 -6.08 16.46
N LEU A 26 2.57 -6.05 15.91
CA LEU A 26 1.95 -4.88 15.30
C LEU A 26 0.79 -4.40 16.17
N THR A 27 0.76 -3.10 16.46
CA THR A 27 -0.37 -2.46 17.13
C THR A 27 -0.84 -1.27 16.30
N LEU A 28 -2.10 -1.28 15.89
CA LEU A 28 -2.75 -0.15 15.24
C LEU A 28 -3.54 0.61 16.28
N ARG A 29 -3.36 1.92 16.36
CA ARG A 29 -3.98 2.79 17.35
C ARG A 29 -4.67 4.00 16.72
N PRO A 30 -5.78 4.47 17.29
CA PRO A 30 -6.39 5.74 16.90
C PRO A 30 -5.41 6.91 17.01
N ALA A 31 -5.63 7.92 16.18
CA ALA A 31 -4.90 9.19 16.25
C ALA A 31 -5.87 10.36 16.05
N VAL A 32 -5.53 11.53 16.61
CA VAL A 32 -6.32 12.74 16.47
C VAL A 32 -6.33 13.26 15.03
N PRO A 33 -7.29 14.11 14.63
CA PRO A 33 -7.32 14.70 13.30
C PRO A 33 -5.98 15.34 12.90
N ASP A 34 -5.65 15.28 11.61
CA ASP A 34 -4.46 15.85 10.99
C ASP A 34 -3.12 15.22 11.46
N THR A 35 -3.15 14.07 12.12
CA THR A 35 -1.94 13.31 12.47
C THR A 35 -1.30 12.66 11.25
N GLY A 36 -2.12 12.17 10.33
CA GLY A 36 -1.66 11.29 9.24
C GLY A 36 -1.38 9.87 9.74
N ILE A 37 -0.65 9.11 8.94
CA ILE A 37 -0.18 7.77 9.30
C ILE A 37 1.24 7.88 9.84
N VAL A 38 1.44 7.48 11.10
CA VAL A 38 2.73 7.57 11.78
C VAL A 38 3.14 6.21 12.29
N PHE A 39 4.25 5.69 11.77
CA PHE A 39 4.89 4.48 12.27
C PHE A 39 5.73 4.80 13.50
N ARG A 40 5.77 3.86 14.45
CA ARG A 40 6.57 3.99 15.67
C ARG A 40 7.35 2.71 15.94
N ARG A 41 8.66 2.85 16.10
CA ARG A 41 9.54 1.77 16.60
C ARG A 41 9.53 1.84 18.12
N VAL A 42 8.89 0.84 18.74
CA VAL A 42 8.70 0.80 20.22
C VAL A 42 9.63 -0.18 20.91
N ASP A 43 10.51 -0.85 20.19
CA ASP A 43 11.54 -1.78 20.68
C ASP A 43 12.87 -1.09 21.02
N LEU A 44 13.00 0.20 20.71
CA LEU A 44 14.18 0.99 20.98
C LEU A 44 14.10 1.61 22.39
N ASP A 45 15.24 2.02 22.95
CA ASP A 45 15.31 2.65 24.28
C ASP A 45 14.35 3.84 24.40
N GLU A 46 14.26 4.65 23.35
CA GLU A 46 13.22 5.66 23.17
C GLU A 46 12.43 5.37 21.91
N PRO A 47 11.08 5.42 21.96
CA PRO A 47 10.27 5.24 20.76
C PRO A 47 10.60 6.28 19.70
N VAL A 48 10.74 5.83 18.44
CA VAL A 48 11.02 6.69 17.30
C VAL A 48 9.79 6.73 16.39
N GLU A 49 9.30 7.93 16.14
CA GLU A 49 8.19 8.17 15.22
C GLU A 49 8.70 8.46 13.81
N ILE A 50 8.13 7.75 12.83
CA ILE A 50 8.45 7.91 11.41
C ILE A 50 7.15 8.17 10.67
N PRO A 51 6.80 9.42 10.36
CA PRO A 51 5.65 9.73 9.53
C PRO A 51 5.75 9.07 8.15
N ALA A 52 4.63 8.52 7.67
CA ALA A 52 4.53 7.93 6.35
C ALA A 52 4.36 9.02 5.28
N ILE A 53 5.45 9.64 4.91
CA ILE A 53 5.55 10.71 3.93
C ILE A 53 6.65 10.41 2.90
N PRO A 54 6.59 10.97 1.68
CA PRO A 54 7.56 10.65 0.63
C PRO A 54 9.01 10.94 1.01
N GLU A 55 9.26 11.98 1.79
CA GLU A 55 10.59 12.41 2.24
C GLU A 55 11.27 11.40 3.17
N ASN A 56 10.49 10.56 3.84
CA ASN A 56 11.00 9.51 4.72
C ASN A 56 11.27 8.17 4.02
N VAL A 57 10.97 8.05 2.73
CA VAL A 57 11.37 6.88 1.94
C VAL A 57 12.87 6.93 1.70
N GLY A 58 13.60 5.99 2.29
CA GLY A 58 15.05 5.93 2.20
C GLY A 58 15.60 4.73 1.45
N ASP A 59 14.78 3.71 1.23
CA ASP A 59 15.15 2.52 0.48
C ASP A 59 13.91 1.96 -0.23
N THR A 60 14.08 1.57 -1.48
CA THR A 60 13.02 1.01 -2.33
C THR A 60 13.41 -0.34 -2.93
N THR A 61 14.46 -0.95 -2.40
CA THR A 61 14.90 -2.30 -2.84
C THR A 61 13.92 -3.35 -2.31
N LEU A 62 13.20 -3.99 -3.19
CA LEU A 62 12.22 -5.06 -2.93
C LEU A 62 10.98 -4.65 -2.11
N SER A 63 10.98 -3.49 -1.49
CA SER A 63 9.87 -2.93 -0.71
C SER A 63 10.05 -1.44 -0.52
N THR A 64 9.00 -0.78 -0.05
CA THR A 64 9.13 0.61 0.41
C THR A 64 9.55 0.61 1.88
N THR A 65 10.69 1.25 2.16
CA THR A 65 11.26 1.38 3.50
C THR A 65 11.30 2.83 3.92
N LEU A 66 10.70 3.13 5.08
CA LEU A 66 10.82 4.43 5.74
C LEU A 66 12.07 4.46 6.58
N ILE A 67 12.83 5.55 6.50
CA ILE A 67 14.05 5.76 7.28
C ILE A 67 14.03 7.18 7.84
N LYS A 68 14.23 7.29 9.15
CA LYS A 68 14.40 8.57 9.83
C LYS A 68 15.38 8.40 10.99
N ASP A 69 16.36 9.30 11.07
CA ASP A 69 17.38 9.27 12.12
C ASP A 69 18.08 7.91 12.26
N GLY A 70 18.33 7.24 11.12
CA GLY A 70 18.97 5.92 11.06
C GLY A 70 18.05 4.75 11.43
N VAL A 71 16.80 4.99 11.78
CA VAL A 71 15.81 3.95 12.13
C VAL A 71 15.00 3.59 10.91
N ARG A 72 14.85 2.28 10.66
CA ARG A 72 14.17 1.71 9.47
C ARG A 72 12.86 1.03 9.83
N ILE A 73 11.89 1.17 8.95
CA ILE A 73 10.69 0.30 8.89
C ILE A 73 10.46 -0.07 7.44
N SER A 74 10.62 -1.34 7.13
CA SER A 74 10.51 -1.89 5.77
C SER A 74 9.12 -2.47 5.50
N THR A 75 8.77 -2.61 4.22
CA THR A 75 7.57 -3.31 3.73
C THR A 75 6.29 -2.66 4.24
N VAL A 76 6.21 -1.34 4.11
CA VAL A 76 5.04 -0.56 4.58
C VAL A 76 3.87 -0.55 3.58
N GLU A 77 4.09 -0.93 2.33
CA GLU A 77 3.17 -0.75 1.21
C GLU A 77 1.84 -1.50 1.36
N HIS A 78 1.83 -2.73 1.87
CA HIS A 78 0.58 -3.52 1.99
C HIS A 78 -0.34 -2.97 3.08
N LEU A 79 0.23 -2.58 4.22
CA LEU A 79 -0.53 -1.95 5.30
C LEU A 79 -1.04 -0.57 4.88
N LEU A 80 -0.21 0.25 4.23
CA LEU A 80 -0.63 1.54 3.69
C LEU A 80 -1.73 1.38 2.65
N SER A 81 -1.67 0.32 1.83
CA SER A 81 -2.72 0.01 0.86
C SER A 81 -4.06 -0.27 1.54
N ALA A 82 -4.06 -1.06 2.62
CA ALA A 82 -5.27 -1.33 3.41
C ALA A 82 -5.84 -0.05 4.04
N LEU A 83 -4.99 0.80 4.61
CA LEU A 83 -5.40 2.08 5.20
C LEU A 83 -6.00 3.01 4.13
N ALA A 84 -5.38 3.09 2.96
CA ALA A 84 -5.90 3.85 1.82
C ALA A 84 -7.26 3.31 1.35
N GLY A 85 -7.36 1.99 1.21
CA GLY A 85 -8.58 1.32 0.76
C GLY A 85 -9.79 1.55 1.66
N LEU A 86 -9.58 1.68 2.95
CA LEU A 86 -10.61 1.93 3.96
C LEU A 86 -10.75 3.41 4.33
N GLY A 87 -9.96 4.28 3.72
CA GLY A 87 -10.03 5.72 3.92
C GLY A 87 -9.60 6.20 5.30
N ILE A 88 -8.66 5.50 5.94
CA ILE A 88 -8.11 5.89 7.25
C ILE A 88 -7.08 7.00 7.06
N ASP A 89 -7.38 8.17 7.60
CA ASP A 89 -6.52 9.36 7.50
C ASP A 89 -5.47 9.41 8.61
N ASN A 90 -5.84 8.95 9.82
CA ASN A 90 -5.04 9.15 11.03
C ASN A 90 -4.92 7.85 11.82
N ALA A 91 -3.69 7.38 12.03
CA ALA A 91 -3.40 6.22 12.86
C ALA A 91 -1.94 6.21 13.30
N TYR A 92 -1.68 5.67 14.49
CA TYR A 92 -0.36 5.24 14.92
C TYR A 92 -0.19 3.76 14.67
N ILE A 93 0.98 3.38 14.17
CA ILE A 93 1.34 2.00 13.89
C ILE A 93 2.60 1.66 14.68
N ASP A 94 2.45 0.92 15.78
CA ASP A 94 3.55 0.53 16.63
C ASP A 94 4.11 -0.82 16.18
N LEU A 95 5.43 -0.89 16.05
CA LEU A 95 6.18 -2.09 15.67
C LEU A 95 7.37 -2.29 16.62
N ASN A 96 7.61 -3.55 16.99
CA ASN A 96 8.78 -3.94 17.77
C ASN A 96 9.96 -4.43 16.91
N ALA A 97 9.93 -4.18 15.62
CA ALA A 97 10.94 -4.62 14.67
C ALA A 97 11.05 -3.65 13.47
N ALA A 98 12.06 -3.84 12.65
CA ALA A 98 12.36 -2.99 11.49
C ALA A 98 11.52 -3.29 10.25
N GLU A 99 10.48 -4.12 10.36
CA GLU A 99 9.69 -4.57 9.21
C GLU A 99 8.24 -4.79 9.61
N VAL A 100 7.31 -4.35 8.78
CA VAL A 100 5.88 -4.67 8.92
C VAL A 100 5.70 -6.17 8.65
N PRO A 101 4.91 -6.91 9.46
CA PRO A 101 4.72 -8.34 9.22
C PRO A 101 4.07 -8.58 7.87
N ILE A 102 4.53 -9.61 7.17
CA ILE A 102 4.06 -9.93 5.81
C ILE A 102 2.64 -10.49 5.78
N MET A 103 2.19 -11.08 6.88
CA MET A 103 0.91 -11.77 7.01
C MET A 103 0.76 -12.88 5.95
N ASP A 104 -0.25 -12.81 5.10
CA ASP A 104 -0.44 -13.77 3.99
C ASP A 104 0.14 -13.29 2.65
N GLY A 105 0.87 -12.18 2.65
CA GLY A 105 1.45 -11.57 1.45
C GLY A 105 0.55 -10.58 0.72
N SER A 106 -0.65 -10.35 1.23
CA SER A 106 -1.63 -9.39 0.70
C SER A 106 -1.98 -8.32 1.72
N ALA A 107 -2.91 -7.43 1.37
CA ALA A 107 -3.48 -6.45 2.28
C ALA A 107 -4.72 -6.99 3.04
N GLY A 108 -5.23 -8.16 2.67
CA GLY A 108 -6.45 -8.75 3.25
C GLY A 108 -6.46 -8.84 4.76
N PRO A 109 -5.43 -9.40 5.42
CA PRO A 109 -5.37 -9.44 6.88
C PRO A 109 -5.38 -8.06 7.54
N PHE A 110 -4.76 -7.05 6.94
CA PHE A 110 -4.80 -5.69 7.46
C PHE A 110 -6.18 -5.05 7.29
N VAL A 111 -6.86 -5.30 6.19
CA VAL A 111 -8.27 -4.89 6.01
C VAL A 111 -9.13 -5.50 7.12
N PHE A 112 -8.96 -6.79 7.40
CA PHE A 112 -9.68 -7.48 8.48
C PHE A 112 -9.40 -6.84 9.85
N LEU A 113 -8.14 -6.54 10.17
CA LEU A 113 -7.77 -5.89 11.43
C LEU A 113 -8.41 -4.51 11.57
N ILE A 114 -8.36 -3.68 10.54
CA ILE A 114 -8.95 -2.33 10.56
C ILE A 114 -10.46 -2.40 10.74
N GLN A 115 -11.13 -3.29 10.00
CA GLN A 115 -12.58 -3.51 10.15
C GLN A 115 -12.94 -4.04 11.55
N SER A 116 -12.11 -4.92 12.13
CA SER A 116 -12.30 -5.44 13.48
C SER A 116 -12.13 -4.36 14.55
N ALA A 117 -11.17 -3.45 14.36
CA ALA A 117 -10.99 -2.30 15.25
C ALA A 117 -12.16 -1.32 15.18
N GLY A 118 -12.85 -1.30 14.06
CA GLY A 118 -13.87 -0.31 13.72
C GLY A 118 -13.27 1.00 13.22
N ILE A 119 -14.06 1.74 12.48
CA ILE A 119 -13.70 3.04 11.89
C ILE A 119 -14.53 4.12 12.53
N GLU A 120 -13.87 5.21 12.92
CA GLU A 120 -14.51 6.38 13.52
C GLU A 120 -14.32 7.61 12.64
N GLU A 121 -15.43 8.31 12.33
CA GLU A 121 -15.36 9.60 11.67
C GLU A 121 -15.04 10.69 12.69
N GLN A 122 -14.12 11.57 12.32
CA GLN A 122 -13.62 12.65 13.17
C GLN A 122 -14.23 13.99 12.76
N ASN A 123 -14.33 14.93 13.70
CA ASN A 123 -14.87 16.25 13.41
C ASN A 123 -13.82 17.16 12.74
N ALA A 124 -13.37 16.74 11.58
CA ALA A 124 -12.41 17.47 10.74
C ALA A 124 -12.66 17.14 9.26
N PRO A 125 -12.52 18.10 8.35
CA PRO A 125 -12.73 17.85 6.93
C PRO A 125 -11.64 16.95 6.36
N LYS A 126 -12.04 15.93 5.59
CA LYS A 126 -11.14 15.11 4.81
C LYS A 126 -10.65 15.89 3.60
N ARG A 127 -9.35 15.98 3.42
CA ARG A 127 -8.73 16.65 2.28
C ARG A 127 -8.28 15.61 1.27
N PHE A 128 -8.53 15.93 -0.01
CA PHE A 128 -8.09 15.12 -1.15
C PHE A 128 -7.04 15.89 -1.94
N ILE A 129 -6.09 15.18 -2.54
CA ILE A 129 -5.21 15.74 -3.55
C ILE A 129 -5.85 15.47 -4.92
N ARG A 130 -6.22 16.54 -5.62
CA ARG A 130 -6.73 16.48 -6.99
C ARG A 130 -5.59 16.73 -7.96
N ILE A 131 -5.40 15.83 -8.90
CA ILE A 131 -4.42 15.97 -9.98
C ILE A 131 -4.98 16.90 -11.04
N LYS A 132 -4.24 17.97 -11.37
CA LYS A 132 -4.64 19.01 -12.33
C LYS A 132 -3.94 18.90 -13.66
N ARG A 133 -2.77 18.28 -13.69
CA ARG A 133 -1.92 18.10 -14.89
C ARG A 133 -1.31 16.73 -14.89
N THR A 134 -0.98 16.25 -16.09
CA THR A 134 -0.19 15.03 -16.22
C THR A 134 1.20 15.24 -15.63
N VAL A 135 1.58 14.32 -14.75
CA VAL A 135 2.93 14.19 -14.20
C VAL A 135 3.44 12.80 -14.53
N ARG A 136 4.59 12.70 -15.18
CA ARG A 136 5.17 11.44 -15.62
C ARG A 136 6.65 11.37 -15.21
N VAL A 137 7.07 10.22 -14.74
CA VAL A 137 8.49 9.88 -14.55
C VAL A 137 8.79 8.54 -15.21
N GLU A 138 10.01 8.41 -15.72
CA GLU A 138 10.43 7.21 -16.43
C GLU A 138 11.88 6.84 -16.15
N ASP A 139 12.18 5.57 -16.31
CA ASP A 139 13.52 4.99 -16.24
C ASP A 139 13.61 3.87 -17.27
N GLY A 140 14.27 4.17 -18.42
CA GLY A 140 14.30 3.26 -19.56
C GLY A 140 12.89 3.05 -20.12
N ASP A 141 12.47 1.78 -20.20
CA ASP A 141 11.13 1.38 -20.66
C ASP A 141 10.08 1.34 -19.54
N LYS A 142 10.47 1.65 -18.30
CA LYS A 142 9.59 1.71 -17.13
C LYS A 142 9.08 3.13 -16.94
N TRP A 143 7.82 3.26 -16.61
CA TRP A 143 7.25 4.58 -16.35
C TRP A 143 6.04 4.49 -15.42
N VAL A 144 5.76 5.61 -14.76
CA VAL A 144 4.54 5.85 -13.98
C VAL A 144 4.05 7.26 -14.26
N LYS A 145 2.74 7.47 -14.21
CA LYS A 145 2.14 8.79 -14.42
C LYS A 145 0.88 9.00 -13.61
N PHE A 146 0.63 10.26 -13.29
CA PHE A 146 -0.68 10.78 -12.91
C PHE A 146 -1.31 11.55 -14.07
N GLU A 147 -2.61 11.42 -14.21
CA GLU A 147 -3.45 12.21 -15.11
C GLU A 147 -4.68 12.73 -14.36
N PRO A 148 -5.23 13.90 -14.76
CA PRO A 148 -6.52 14.35 -14.25
C PRO A 148 -7.60 13.31 -14.54
N PHE A 149 -8.42 13.05 -13.52
CA PHE A 149 -9.57 12.15 -13.62
C PHE A 149 -10.53 12.45 -12.48
N ASP A 150 -11.83 12.43 -12.76
CA ASP A 150 -12.86 12.64 -11.74
C ASP A 150 -13.24 11.31 -11.07
N GLY A 151 -12.42 10.91 -10.12
CA GLY A 151 -12.41 9.63 -9.44
C GLY A 151 -10.99 9.28 -9.00
N PHE A 152 -10.76 8.05 -8.57
CA PHE A 152 -9.43 7.50 -8.41
C PHE A 152 -9.31 6.19 -9.19
N LYS A 153 -8.50 6.19 -10.21
CA LYS A 153 -8.29 5.05 -11.08
C LYS A 153 -6.83 4.62 -11.04
N VAL A 154 -6.60 3.33 -10.93
CA VAL A 154 -5.27 2.74 -10.86
C VAL A 154 -5.15 1.66 -11.91
N GLY A 155 -4.23 1.84 -12.84
CA GLY A 155 -3.89 0.87 -13.87
C GLY A 155 -2.44 0.46 -13.79
N PHE A 156 -2.14 -0.78 -14.16
CA PHE A 156 -0.79 -1.30 -14.19
C PHE A 156 -0.61 -2.33 -15.29
N THR A 157 0.58 -2.35 -15.90
CA THR A 157 1.00 -3.37 -16.86
C THR A 157 2.34 -3.96 -16.40
N ILE A 158 2.40 -5.29 -16.35
CA ILE A 158 3.62 -6.07 -16.12
C ILE A 158 3.99 -6.79 -17.42
N GLU A 159 5.26 -7.11 -17.57
CA GLU A 159 5.77 -7.94 -18.68
C GLU A 159 6.71 -8.98 -18.10
N PHE A 160 6.26 -10.23 -18.05
CA PHE A 160 7.09 -11.38 -17.68
C PHE A 160 7.02 -12.43 -18.77
N ASP A 161 8.20 -12.83 -19.28
CA ASP A 161 8.31 -13.95 -20.20
C ASP A 161 8.44 -15.26 -19.41
N HIS A 162 7.28 -15.77 -18.98
CA HIS A 162 7.19 -16.98 -18.17
C HIS A 162 5.89 -17.72 -18.52
N PRO A 163 5.89 -19.07 -18.58
CA PRO A 163 4.70 -19.85 -18.95
C PRO A 163 3.45 -19.54 -18.12
N ALA A 164 3.60 -19.30 -16.81
CA ALA A 164 2.47 -18.98 -15.93
C ALA A 164 1.80 -17.64 -16.27
N PHE A 165 2.48 -16.72 -16.95
CA PHE A 165 1.95 -15.42 -17.35
C PHE A 165 1.29 -15.42 -18.74
N LYS A 166 1.38 -16.50 -19.52
CA LYS A 166 0.76 -16.59 -20.85
C LYS A 166 -0.77 -16.70 -20.77
N GLU A 167 -1.27 -17.32 -19.71
CA GLU A 167 -2.69 -17.50 -19.46
C GLU A 167 -3.26 -16.44 -18.51
N ALA A 168 -2.41 -15.72 -17.78
CA ALA A 168 -2.80 -14.66 -16.86
C ALA A 168 -2.77 -13.30 -17.55
N HIS A 169 -3.72 -12.45 -17.20
CA HIS A 169 -3.73 -11.06 -17.64
C HIS A 169 -2.55 -10.29 -17.04
N GLN A 170 -1.78 -9.60 -17.89
CA GLN A 170 -0.63 -8.78 -17.46
C GLN A 170 -0.96 -7.28 -17.40
N THR A 171 -2.20 -6.90 -17.67
CA THR A 171 -2.71 -5.54 -17.53
C THR A 171 -4.01 -5.56 -16.78
N ALA A 172 -4.15 -4.67 -15.79
CA ALA A 172 -5.40 -4.50 -15.05
C ALA A 172 -5.59 -3.03 -14.70
N GLU A 173 -6.84 -2.66 -14.50
CA GLU A 173 -7.24 -1.33 -14.06
C GLU A 173 -8.37 -1.48 -13.05
N VAL A 174 -8.38 -0.65 -12.01
CA VAL A 174 -9.46 -0.56 -11.04
C VAL A 174 -9.93 0.88 -10.92
N ASP A 175 -11.24 1.07 -11.00
CA ASP A 175 -11.91 2.30 -10.58
C ASP A 175 -12.18 2.17 -9.08
N PHE A 176 -11.47 2.98 -8.30
CA PHE A 176 -11.35 2.77 -6.86
C PHE A 176 -12.62 3.16 -6.11
N SER A 177 -13.05 2.24 -5.27
CA SER A 177 -13.92 2.45 -4.10
C SER A 177 -13.45 1.49 -3.02
N THR A 178 -13.88 1.65 -1.77
CA THR A 178 -13.59 0.64 -0.73
C THR A 178 -14.07 -0.75 -1.18
N THR A 179 -15.25 -0.84 -1.77
CA THR A 179 -15.83 -2.11 -2.23
C THR A 179 -14.99 -2.77 -3.32
N SER A 180 -14.58 -2.03 -4.36
CA SER A 180 -13.74 -2.57 -5.43
C SER A 180 -12.36 -2.96 -4.93
N PHE A 181 -11.76 -2.13 -4.05
CA PHE A 181 -10.48 -2.44 -3.42
C PHE A 181 -10.54 -3.75 -2.62
N VAL A 182 -11.50 -3.88 -1.72
CA VAL A 182 -11.63 -5.08 -0.86
C VAL A 182 -11.89 -6.33 -1.70
N LYS A 183 -12.77 -6.23 -2.69
CA LYS A 183 -13.20 -7.37 -3.51
C LYS A 183 -12.17 -7.81 -4.55
N GLU A 184 -11.52 -6.84 -5.21
CA GLU A 184 -10.74 -7.10 -6.42
C GLU A 184 -9.23 -7.01 -6.21
N ILE A 185 -8.75 -6.28 -5.19
CA ILE A 185 -7.35 -5.95 -5.01
C ILE A 185 -6.77 -6.48 -3.69
N SER A 186 -7.48 -6.33 -2.58
CA SER A 186 -6.90 -6.49 -1.24
C SER A 186 -6.27 -7.86 -0.96
N ARG A 187 -6.72 -8.91 -1.62
CA ARG A 187 -6.25 -10.29 -1.42
C ARG A 187 -5.18 -10.74 -2.41
N ALA A 188 -4.76 -9.88 -3.33
CA ALA A 188 -3.68 -10.17 -4.26
C ALA A 188 -2.35 -10.27 -3.51
N ARG A 189 -1.69 -11.43 -3.62
CA ARG A 189 -0.46 -11.74 -2.88
C ARG A 189 0.77 -11.29 -3.64
N THR A 190 1.81 -10.95 -2.87
CA THR A 190 3.16 -10.81 -3.41
C THR A 190 3.63 -12.12 -4.04
N PHE A 191 4.59 -12.03 -4.93
CA PHE A 191 5.10 -13.19 -5.67
C PHE A 191 6.61 -13.10 -5.89
N GLY A 192 7.21 -14.24 -6.14
CA GLY A 192 8.63 -14.33 -6.43
C GLY A 192 8.97 -15.58 -7.21
N PHE A 193 10.11 -15.51 -7.92
CA PHE A 193 10.67 -16.64 -8.68
C PHE A 193 11.67 -17.39 -7.81
N MET A 194 11.60 -18.72 -7.80
CA MET A 194 12.42 -19.57 -6.93
C MET A 194 13.92 -19.30 -7.05
N ASN A 195 14.42 -19.11 -8.26
CA ASN A 195 15.83 -18.79 -8.49
C ASN A 195 16.26 -17.47 -7.85
N GLN A 196 15.39 -16.45 -7.87
CA GLN A 196 15.62 -15.16 -7.21
C GLN A 196 15.55 -15.30 -5.68
N ILE A 197 14.61 -16.08 -5.18
CA ILE A 197 14.45 -16.34 -3.74
C ILE A 197 15.69 -17.01 -3.16
N GLU A 198 16.26 -17.98 -3.85
CA GLU A 198 17.50 -18.64 -3.43
C GLU A 198 18.66 -17.63 -3.33
N THR A 199 18.79 -16.74 -4.31
CA THR A 199 19.78 -15.66 -4.28
C THR A 199 19.53 -14.68 -3.14
N LEU A 200 18.28 -14.30 -2.89
CA LEU A 200 17.92 -13.42 -1.78
C LEU A 200 18.27 -14.06 -0.43
N ARG A 201 17.95 -15.33 -0.24
CA ARG A 201 18.27 -16.06 1.00
C ARG A 201 19.76 -16.15 1.27
N SER A 202 20.57 -16.37 0.21
CA SER A 202 22.03 -16.36 0.35
C SER A 202 22.59 -15.01 0.79
N ASN A 203 21.83 -13.92 0.59
CA ASN A 203 22.13 -12.56 1.04
C ASN A 203 21.36 -12.15 2.30
N ASN A 204 20.84 -13.11 3.07
CA ASN A 204 20.05 -12.89 4.27
C ASN A 204 18.76 -12.06 4.04
N LEU A 205 18.17 -12.18 2.86
CA LEU A 205 16.87 -11.60 2.50
C LEU A 205 15.83 -12.71 2.28
N ALA A 206 14.56 -12.36 2.31
CA ALA A 206 13.43 -13.29 2.13
C ALA A 206 13.46 -14.49 3.12
N LEU A 207 14.05 -14.31 4.31
CA LEU A 207 14.18 -15.37 5.31
C LEU A 207 12.84 -15.83 5.89
N GLY A 208 11.83 -14.95 5.92
CA GLY A 208 10.47 -15.25 6.34
C GLY A 208 9.53 -15.66 5.21
N GLY A 209 10.01 -15.69 3.97
CA GLY A 209 9.22 -16.07 2.81
C GLY A 209 8.87 -17.55 2.78
N SER A 210 7.61 -17.84 2.45
CA SER A 210 7.09 -19.20 2.30
C SER A 210 5.89 -19.21 1.36
N LEU A 211 5.39 -20.40 1.03
CA LEU A 211 4.15 -20.56 0.25
C LEU A 211 2.90 -20.05 0.98
N ASP A 212 3.00 -19.79 2.30
CA ASP A 212 1.90 -19.22 3.09
C ASP A 212 1.77 -17.69 2.92
N ASN A 213 2.81 -17.03 2.44
CA ASN A 213 2.85 -15.56 2.33
C ASN A 213 3.34 -15.03 0.97
N ALA A 214 3.49 -15.89 -0.02
CA ALA A 214 3.85 -15.48 -1.39
C ALA A 214 3.37 -16.51 -2.40
N VAL A 215 3.09 -16.04 -3.60
CA VAL A 215 2.98 -16.91 -4.78
C VAL A 215 4.40 -17.14 -5.30
N VAL A 216 4.84 -18.39 -5.32
CA VAL A 216 6.19 -18.77 -5.75
C VAL A 216 6.13 -19.53 -7.06
N LEU A 217 6.98 -19.13 -8.00
CA LEU A 217 7.10 -19.75 -9.32
C LEU A 217 8.47 -20.37 -9.51
N ASP A 218 8.51 -21.59 -10.05
CA ASP A 218 9.75 -22.13 -10.66
C ASP A 218 9.85 -21.67 -12.12
N ASP A 219 10.70 -22.28 -12.92
CA ASP A 219 10.90 -21.89 -14.33
C ASP A 219 9.66 -22.18 -15.22
N TYR A 220 8.70 -22.97 -14.75
CA TYR A 220 7.59 -23.48 -15.55
C TYR A 220 6.22 -23.19 -14.99
N ARG A 221 6.06 -23.16 -13.67
CA ARG A 221 4.74 -23.15 -13.02
C ARG A 221 4.72 -22.46 -11.65
N ILE A 222 3.50 -22.25 -11.16
CA ILE A 222 3.22 -21.82 -9.80
C ILE A 222 3.33 -23.03 -8.87
N LEU A 223 4.08 -22.88 -7.77
CA LEU A 223 4.33 -23.95 -6.80
C LEU A 223 3.26 -24.07 -5.72
N ASN A 224 2.48 -23.03 -5.49
CA ASN A 224 1.36 -23.05 -4.53
C ASN A 224 0.29 -24.04 -5.00
N GLU A 225 -0.03 -25.03 -4.17
CA GLU A 225 -1.00 -26.09 -4.52
C GLU A 225 -2.39 -25.56 -4.88
N ASP A 226 -2.85 -24.54 -4.14
CA ASP A 226 -4.16 -23.92 -4.38
C ASP A 226 -4.19 -22.93 -5.56
N GLY A 227 -3.05 -22.69 -6.22
CA GLY A 227 -2.94 -21.78 -7.36
C GLY A 227 -3.16 -20.32 -7.00
N LEU A 228 -3.78 -19.55 -7.89
CA LEU A 228 -4.01 -18.12 -7.76
C LEU A 228 -5.39 -17.83 -7.15
N ARG A 229 -5.47 -16.72 -6.40
CA ARG A 229 -6.74 -16.16 -5.89
C ARG A 229 -7.53 -15.42 -6.96
N TYR A 230 -6.82 -14.81 -7.91
CA TYR A 230 -7.36 -14.14 -9.10
C TYR A 230 -6.56 -14.59 -10.32
N VAL A 231 -7.19 -14.69 -11.48
CA VAL A 231 -6.49 -15.05 -12.73
C VAL A 231 -5.38 -14.05 -13.07
N ASP A 232 -5.53 -12.80 -12.66
CA ASP A 232 -4.61 -11.68 -12.84
C ASP A 232 -3.98 -11.21 -11.51
N GLU A 233 -3.78 -12.14 -10.57
CA GLU A 233 -3.31 -11.82 -9.21
C GLU A 233 -1.97 -11.06 -9.22
N PHE A 234 -1.05 -11.38 -10.13
CA PHE A 234 0.26 -10.72 -10.19
C PHE A 234 0.14 -9.22 -10.47
N VAL A 235 -0.60 -8.84 -11.50
CA VAL A 235 -0.77 -7.42 -11.82
C VAL A 235 -1.65 -6.71 -10.80
N LYS A 236 -2.62 -7.40 -10.22
CA LYS A 236 -3.44 -6.85 -9.12
C LYS A 236 -2.62 -6.58 -7.88
N HIS A 237 -1.62 -7.42 -7.58
CA HIS A 237 -0.70 -7.13 -6.49
C HIS A 237 0.14 -5.87 -6.76
N LYS A 238 0.56 -5.64 -7.99
CA LYS A 238 1.24 -4.39 -8.38
C LYS A 238 0.35 -3.16 -8.21
N ILE A 239 -0.95 -3.30 -8.46
CA ILE A 239 -1.94 -2.25 -8.17
C ILE A 239 -2.05 -2.02 -6.64
N LEU A 240 -2.10 -3.09 -5.86
CA LEU A 240 -2.11 -3.02 -4.40
C LEU A 240 -0.89 -2.26 -3.86
N ASP A 241 0.30 -2.63 -4.31
CA ASP A 241 1.56 -1.96 -3.96
C ASP A 241 1.52 -0.47 -4.32
N SER A 242 1.02 -0.16 -5.52
CA SER A 242 0.92 1.22 -5.99
C SER A 242 -0.04 2.05 -5.12
N ILE A 243 -1.21 1.52 -4.77
CA ILE A 243 -2.16 2.20 -3.87
C ILE A 243 -1.49 2.52 -2.52
N GLY A 244 -0.71 1.58 -1.98
CA GLY A 244 0.03 1.78 -0.74
C GLY A 244 1.12 2.85 -0.87
N ASP A 245 1.94 2.77 -1.91
CA ASP A 245 3.00 3.75 -2.14
C ASP A 245 2.45 5.16 -2.38
N LEU A 246 1.34 5.28 -3.12
CA LEU A 246 0.67 6.57 -3.36
C LEU A 246 0.09 7.17 -2.08
N TYR A 247 -0.27 6.35 -1.10
CA TYR A 247 -0.81 6.85 0.17
C TYR A 247 0.22 7.56 1.05
N LEU A 248 1.50 7.48 0.70
CA LEU A 248 2.55 8.33 1.29
C LEU A 248 2.32 9.82 1.05
N LEU A 249 1.46 10.21 0.11
CA LEU A 249 0.97 11.59 -0.01
C LEU A 249 0.18 12.05 1.22
N GLY A 250 -0.23 11.13 2.09
CA GLY A 250 -0.95 11.40 3.32
C GLY A 250 -2.41 11.76 3.12
N ARG A 251 -2.93 11.67 1.90
CA ARG A 251 -4.30 12.00 1.54
C ARG A 251 -4.79 11.12 0.39
N SER A 252 -6.10 10.94 0.30
CA SER A 252 -6.73 10.28 -0.83
C SER A 252 -6.57 11.11 -2.11
N LEU A 253 -6.38 10.42 -3.23
CA LEU A 253 -6.18 11.03 -4.55
C LEU A 253 -7.47 11.12 -5.34
N ILE A 254 -7.61 12.22 -6.08
CA ILE A 254 -8.56 12.35 -7.19
C ILE A 254 -7.72 12.51 -8.46
N GLY A 255 -7.67 11.46 -9.26
CA GLY A 255 -6.86 11.38 -10.45
C GLY A 255 -6.70 9.95 -10.93
N ALA A 256 -6.03 9.75 -12.04
CA ALA A 256 -5.68 8.44 -12.58
C ALA A 256 -4.17 8.20 -12.45
N PHE A 257 -3.82 7.03 -11.91
CA PHE A 257 -2.45 6.52 -11.89
C PHE A 257 -2.31 5.39 -12.92
N SER A 258 -1.23 5.41 -13.66
CA SER A 258 -0.86 4.30 -14.55
C SER A 258 0.62 3.98 -14.35
N GLY A 259 0.92 2.67 -14.26
CA GLY A 259 2.29 2.17 -14.17
C GLY A 259 2.58 1.13 -15.24
N HIS A 260 3.79 1.14 -15.78
CA HIS A 260 4.28 0.19 -16.76
C HIS A 260 5.63 -0.35 -16.30
N LYS A 261 5.69 -1.63 -15.97
CA LYS A 261 6.90 -2.34 -15.52
C LYS A 261 7.62 -1.69 -14.33
N SER A 262 6.99 -0.79 -13.62
CA SER A 262 7.58 0.02 -12.56
C SER A 262 7.49 -0.66 -11.19
N GLY A 263 8.07 0.00 -10.21
CA GLY A 263 8.09 -0.44 -8.81
C GLY A 263 8.16 0.73 -7.84
N HIS A 264 8.57 0.44 -6.60
CA HIS A 264 8.55 1.40 -5.49
C HIS A 264 9.41 2.64 -5.74
N ALA A 265 10.58 2.49 -6.39
CA ALA A 265 11.46 3.62 -6.69
C ALA A 265 10.79 4.68 -7.56
N LEU A 266 10.18 4.25 -8.68
CA LEU A 266 9.47 5.18 -9.57
C LEU A 266 8.21 5.73 -8.94
N ASN A 267 7.48 4.94 -8.14
CA ASN A 267 6.32 5.42 -7.40
C ASN A 267 6.71 6.59 -6.48
N ASN A 268 7.77 6.43 -5.70
CA ASN A 268 8.23 7.50 -4.81
C ASN A 268 8.73 8.74 -5.59
N ARG A 269 9.45 8.52 -6.67
CA ARG A 269 9.91 9.61 -7.53
C ARG A 269 8.73 10.39 -8.14
N LEU A 270 7.65 9.69 -8.52
CA LEU A 270 6.43 10.33 -9.00
C LEU A 270 5.79 11.23 -7.93
N LEU A 271 5.71 10.76 -6.68
CA LEU A 271 5.18 11.55 -5.58
C LEU A 271 6.00 12.83 -5.33
N ARG A 272 7.32 12.71 -5.31
CA ARG A 272 8.22 13.84 -5.13
C ARG A 272 8.12 14.84 -6.28
N THR A 273 8.00 14.34 -7.51
CA THR A 273 7.83 15.17 -8.72
C THR A 273 6.49 15.91 -8.69
N LEU A 274 5.41 15.24 -8.29
CA LEU A 274 4.11 15.86 -8.11
C LEU A 274 4.17 17.00 -7.11
N LEU A 275 4.67 16.72 -5.90
CA LEU A 275 4.71 17.71 -4.81
C LEU A 275 5.59 18.92 -5.13
N ALA A 276 6.63 18.75 -5.94
CA ALA A 276 7.49 19.84 -6.39
C ALA A 276 6.83 20.78 -7.43
N ASP A 277 5.78 20.32 -8.10
CA ASP A 277 5.01 21.13 -9.06
C ASP A 277 3.67 21.54 -8.47
N GLU A 278 3.64 22.66 -7.76
CA GLU A 278 2.44 23.18 -7.10
C GLU A 278 1.28 23.49 -8.07
N LYS A 279 1.53 23.57 -9.37
CA LYS A 279 0.49 23.76 -10.39
C LYS A 279 -0.14 22.44 -10.85
N ALA A 280 0.47 21.32 -10.52
CA ALA A 280 0.01 20.00 -10.95
C ALA A 280 -1.09 19.41 -10.05
N TRP A 281 -1.34 19.98 -8.89
CA TRP A 281 -2.30 19.46 -7.92
C TRP A 281 -2.91 20.56 -7.06
N GLU A 282 -3.99 20.24 -6.38
CA GLU A 282 -4.64 21.11 -5.39
C GLU A 282 -5.27 20.27 -4.28
N LEU A 283 -5.45 20.89 -3.11
CA LEU A 283 -6.24 20.30 -2.02
C LEU A 283 -7.70 20.68 -2.18
N VAL A 284 -8.58 19.68 -2.05
CA VAL A 284 -10.03 19.87 -2.09
C VAL A 284 -10.73 19.15 -0.96
N THR A 285 -11.88 19.71 -0.53
CA THR A 285 -12.80 19.12 0.44
C THR A 285 -14.20 19.05 -0.16
N PHE A 286 -15.07 18.21 0.40
CA PHE A 286 -16.44 18.05 -0.08
C PHE A 286 -17.43 18.24 1.06
N GLU A 287 -18.23 19.29 0.99
CA GLU A 287 -19.33 19.54 1.93
C GLU A 287 -20.48 18.54 1.75
N ASP A 288 -20.70 18.11 0.52
CA ASP A 288 -21.70 17.10 0.15
C ASP A 288 -21.01 15.83 -0.35
N GLU A 289 -21.22 14.74 0.36
CA GLU A 289 -20.65 13.42 0.00
C GLU A 289 -21.05 12.96 -1.40
N LYS A 290 -22.23 13.35 -1.87
CA LYS A 290 -22.73 13.00 -3.21
C LYS A 290 -21.96 13.67 -4.34
N LYS A 291 -21.21 14.71 -4.03
CA LYS A 291 -20.35 15.42 -5.01
C LYS A 291 -18.93 14.88 -5.05
N ALA A 292 -18.58 14.01 -4.11
CA ALA A 292 -17.26 13.38 -4.11
C ALA A 292 -17.22 12.27 -5.17
N PRO A 293 -16.17 12.25 -5.99
CA PRO A 293 -16.07 11.24 -7.06
C PRO A 293 -15.55 9.88 -6.53
N ILE A 294 -15.30 9.76 -5.22
CA ILE A 294 -14.77 8.55 -4.59
C ILE A 294 -15.70 8.11 -3.48
N SER A 295 -15.98 6.81 -3.42
CA SER A 295 -16.84 6.20 -2.40
C SER A 295 -16.02 5.37 -1.41
N PHE A 296 -16.17 5.68 -0.12
CA PHE A 296 -15.66 4.87 0.99
C PHE A 296 -16.81 4.16 1.69
N MET A 297 -16.55 2.91 2.11
CA MET A 297 -17.52 2.16 2.92
C MET A 297 -17.88 2.96 4.18
N GLN A 298 -19.17 3.08 4.48
CA GLN A 298 -19.63 3.75 5.68
C GLN A 298 -19.23 2.95 6.92
N PRO A 299 -18.79 3.61 8.00
CA PRO A 299 -18.55 2.93 9.26
C PRO A 299 -19.83 2.25 9.75
N VAL A 300 -19.71 1.04 10.28
CA VAL A 300 -20.85 0.34 10.89
C VAL A 300 -21.28 1.14 12.12
N GLN A 301 -22.49 1.67 12.08
CA GLN A 301 -23.06 2.31 13.26
C GLN A 301 -23.35 1.23 14.29
N ALA A 302 -22.80 1.38 15.49
CA ALA A 302 -23.16 0.52 16.61
C ALA A 302 -24.67 0.75 16.89
N SER A 303 -25.44 -0.32 16.72
CA SER A 303 -26.85 -0.38 17.11
C SER A 303 -27.01 -0.32 18.63
#